data_805ce5167393b5336ceec0dd63ee80b6
#
_entry.id   805ce5167393b5336ceec0dd63ee80b6
#
_cell.length_a   1.000
_cell.length_b   1.000
_cell.length_c   1.000
_cell.angle_alpha   90.00
_cell.angle_beta   90.00
_cell.angle_gamma   90.00
#
_symmetry.space_group_name_H-M   'P 1'
#
loop_
_entity.id
_entity.type
_entity.pdbx_description
1 polymer ?
#
loop_
_entity_poly.entity_id
_entity_poly.type
_entity_poly.pdbx_seq_one_letter_code
_entity_poly.pdbx_strand_id
1 'polypeptide(L)'
;MAEIVLNVEVRDGAGTGAARAARLSGKVPGVLYGGPRGPVSIAVASNEFRKALYSGKLQGHMVTLKHGGESQLVIAKDIQFHPVSDEPMHFDLFRVDEHQLVRISVPVHFKNQEASPGLKRGGALNIALHEVQLMAPADSIPEELVVDLTGLDVGDSVRAQDLKLPAGVQIAPHDRDATVASIATSSAMTSAEAGEATAEA
;
A
#
# COMPACT_ATOMS: atom_id res chain seq x y z
N MET A 1 -18.32 -10.74 -1.82
CA MET A 1 -16.99 -10.27 -2.25
C MET A 1 -16.48 -11.21 -3.32
N ALA A 2 -15.94 -10.68 -4.44
CA ALA A 2 -15.42 -11.56 -5.49
C ALA A 2 -14.08 -12.13 -5.01
N GLU A 3 -14.07 -13.43 -4.75
CA GLU A 3 -12.88 -14.18 -4.37
C GLU A 3 -11.93 -14.25 -5.56
N ILE A 4 -10.72 -13.71 -5.41
CA ILE A 4 -9.69 -13.85 -6.45
C ILE A 4 -9.03 -15.20 -6.28
N VAL A 5 -8.99 -15.96 -7.37
CA VAL A 5 -8.29 -17.22 -7.45
C VAL A 5 -7.07 -17.04 -8.33
N LEU A 6 -5.89 -17.25 -7.78
CA LEU A 6 -4.63 -17.25 -8.52
C LEU A 6 -4.14 -18.68 -8.75
N ASN A 7 -3.90 -19.04 -10.01
CA ASN A 7 -3.28 -20.31 -10.34
C ASN A 7 -1.76 -20.15 -10.33
N VAL A 8 -1.09 -20.91 -9.50
CA VAL A 8 0.37 -20.85 -9.37
C VAL A 8 1.03 -22.17 -9.69
N GLU A 9 2.23 -22.08 -10.25
CA GLU A 9 3.12 -23.20 -10.48
C GLU A 9 4.28 -23.15 -9.49
N VAL A 10 4.69 -24.28 -8.95
CA VAL A 10 5.90 -24.38 -8.14
C VAL A 10 7.12 -24.35 -9.05
N ARG A 11 8.15 -23.64 -8.61
CA ARG A 11 9.46 -23.63 -9.29
C ARG A 11 10.46 -24.43 -8.47
N ASP A 12 11.16 -25.31 -9.13
CA ASP A 12 12.23 -26.14 -8.51
C ASP A 12 13.53 -25.36 -8.28
N GLY A 13 13.66 -24.16 -8.85
CA GLY A 13 14.88 -23.34 -8.78
C GLY A 13 14.69 -22.07 -7.98
N ALA A 14 15.58 -21.83 -7.01
CA ALA A 14 15.74 -20.56 -6.31
C ALA A 14 16.89 -19.74 -6.91
N GLY A 15 16.88 -18.42 -6.72
CA GLY A 15 17.95 -17.50 -7.10
C GLY A 15 17.68 -16.72 -8.38
N THR A 16 18.63 -15.83 -8.70
CA THR A 16 18.51 -14.79 -9.73
C THR A 16 18.34 -15.36 -11.15
N GLY A 17 19.06 -16.45 -11.47
CA GLY A 17 18.99 -17.08 -12.79
C GLY A 17 17.62 -17.69 -13.06
N ALA A 18 17.07 -18.43 -12.11
CA ALA A 18 15.74 -19.04 -12.23
C ALA A 18 14.63 -17.97 -12.28
N ALA A 19 14.75 -16.88 -11.50
CA ALA A 19 13.83 -15.76 -11.56
C ALA A 19 13.86 -15.04 -12.92
N ARG A 20 15.06 -14.86 -13.51
CA ARG A 20 15.20 -14.29 -14.86
C ARG A 20 14.60 -15.20 -15.92
N ALA A 21 14.83 -16.51 -15.86
CA ALA A 21 14.26 -17.47 -16.78
C ALA A 21 12.71 -17.47 -16.72
N ALA A 22 12.12 -17.41 -15.52
CA ALA A 22 10.68 -17.30 -15.35
C ALA A 22 10.11 -16.04 -16.02
N ARG A 23 10.76 -14.89 -15.85
CA ARG A 23 10.33 -13.63 -16.49
C ARG A 23 10.44 -13.69 -18.02
N LEU A 24 11.49 -14.28 -18.54
CA LEU A 24 11.64 -14.47 -19.99
C LEU A 24 10.57 -15.43 -20.57
N SER A 25 10.06 -16.37 -19.77
CA SER A 25 8.94 -17.25 -20.17
C SER A 25 7.55 -16.62 -19.96
N GLY A 26 7.47 -15.31 -19.63
CA GLY A 26 6.21 -14.60 -19.45
C GLY A 26 5.54 -14.88 -18.10
N LYS A 27 6.29 -15.32 -17.10
CA LYS A 27 5.79 -15.59 -15.74
C LYS A 27 6.42 -14.61 -14.76
N VAL A 28 5.65 -14.20 -13.76
CA VAL A 28 6.15 -13.41 -12.61
C VAL A 28 6.58 -14.40 -11.53
N PRO A 29 7.85 -14.36 -11.09
CA PRO A 29 8.31 -15.17 -9.97
C PRO A 29 7.84 -14.58 -8.65
N GLY A 30 7.58 -15.43 -7.67
CA GLY A 30 7.22 -15.04 -6.32
C GLY A 30 7.64 -16.07 -5.29
N VAL A 31 7.41 -15.71 -4.02
CA VAL A 31 7.65 -16.58 -2.87
C VAL A 31 6.37 -16.67 -2.04
N LEU A 32 6.03 -17.89 -1.64
CA LEU A 32 4.96 -18.20 -0.71
C LEU A 32 5.57 -18.64 0.61
N TYR A 33 5.35 -17.89 1.68
CA TYR A 33 5.89 -18.19 3.01
C TYR A 33 4.86 -18.00 4.12
N GLY A 34 5.22 -18.34 5.35
CA GLY A 34 4.32 -18.32 6.51
C GLY A 34 3.68 -19.70 6.80
N GLY A 35 3.15 -19.84 8.02
CA GLY A 35 2.59 -21.08 8.51
C GLY A 35 3.63 -22.17 8.79
N PRO A 36 3.18 -23.41 9.07
CA PRO A 36 4.07 -24.54 9.43
C PRO A 36 4.86 -25.10 8.24
N ARG A 37 4.43 -24.79 7.01
CA ARG A 37 5.12 -25.21 5.79
C ARG A 37 6.21 -24.19 5.46
N GLY A 38 7.39 -24.63 5.07
CA GLY A 38 8.51 -23.77 4.68
C GLY A 38 8.20 -22.87 3.48
N PRO A 39 9.11 -21.94 3.13
CA PRO A 39 8.97 -21.09 1.96
C PRO A 39 9.02 -21.91 0.67
N VAL A 40 8.13 -21.58 -0.27
CA VAL A 40 8.02 -22.25 -1.57
C VAL A 40 8.17 -21.20 -2.66
N SER A 41 9.07 -21.45 -3.62
CA SER A 41 9.21 -20.62 -4.80
C SER A 41 8.09 -20.93 -5.78
N ILE A 42 7.35 -19.91 -6.19
CA ILE A 42 6.20 -20.02 -7.09
C ILE A 42 6.35 -19.11 -8.30
N ALA A 43 5.55 -19.34 -9.31
CA ALA A 43 5.41 -18.45 -10.46
C ALA A 43 3.95 -18.39 -10.92
N VAL A 44 3.53 -17.24 -11.39
CA VAL A 44 2.20 -16.98 -11.96
C VAL A 44 2.36 -16.46 -13.37
N ALA A 45 1.43 -16.78 -14.28
CA ALA A 45 1.39 -16.18 -15.60
C ALA A 45 1.25 -14.66 -15.50
N SER A 46 2.12 -13.90 -16.19
CA SER A 46 2.17 -12.43 -16.10
C SER A 46 0.81 -11.78 -16.40
N ASN A 47 0.08 -12.32 -17.38
CA ASN A 47 -1.22 -11.80 -17.76
C ASN A 47 -2.30 -11.98 -16.67
N GLU A 48 -2.32 -13.14 -15.98
CA GLU A 48 -3.25 -13.39 -14.87
C GLU A 48 -2.92 -12.50 -13.67
N PHE A 49 -1.64 -12.43 -13.33
CA PHE A 49 -1.19 -11.60 -12.21
C PHE A 49 -1.47 -10.12 -12.44
N ARG A 50 -1.22 -9.62 -13.66
CA ARG A 50 -1.52 -8.24 -14.05
C ARG A 50 -3.02 -7.93 -13.96
N LYS A 51 -3.89 -8.82 -14.44
CA LYS A 51 -5.36 -8.66 -14.30
C LYS A 51 -5.79 -8.61 -12.85
N ALA A 52 -5.26 -9.50 -12.00
CA ALA A 52 -5.56 -9.50 -10.57
C ALA A 52 -5.06 -8.22 -9.88
N LEU A 53 -3.88 -7.71 -10.28
CA LEU A 53 -3.31 -6.48 -9.76
C LEU A 53 -4.17 -5.25 -10.12
N TYR A 54 -4.51 -5.09 -11.41
CA TYR A 54 -5.32 -3.95 -11.88
C TYR A 54 -6.77 -3.99 -11.39
N SER A 55 -7.26 -5.13 -10.94
CA SER A 55 -8.58 -5.18 -10.27
C SER A 55 -8.57 -4.51 -8.89
N GLY A 56 -7.39 -4.11 -8.36
CA GLY A 56 -7.20 -3.49 -7.05
C GLY A 56 -7.35 -4.45 -5.86
N LYS A 57 -7.75 -5.70 -6.11
CA LYS A 57 -8.13 -6.66 -5.06
C LYS A 57 -6.98 -7.58 -4.62
N LEU A 58 -5.78 -7.39 -5.15
CA LEU A 58 -4.63 -8.21 -4.78
C LEU A 58 -3.94 -7.68 -3.53
N GLN A 59 -3.88 -6.36 -3.38
CA GLN A 59 -3.31 -5.70 -2.20
C GLN A 59 -4.42 -5.48 -1.17
N GLY A 60 -4.15 -5.80 0.09
CA GLY A 60 -5.09 -5.59 1.17
C GLY A 60 -6.24 -6.61 1.27
N HIS A 61 -6.27 -7.64 0.43
CA HIS A 61 -7.31 -8.66 0.47
C HIS A 61 -6.74 -10.07 0.61
N MET A 62 -7.56 -10.95 1.19
CA MET A 62 -7.29 -12.37 1.13
C MET A 62 -7.54 -12.92 -0.28
N VAL A 63 -6.59 -13.66 -0.78
CA VAL A 63 -6.62 -14.30 -2.11
C VAL A 63 -6.55 -15.80 -1.93
N THR A 64 -7.38 -16.52 -2.67
CA THR A 64 -7.30 -17.98 -2.73
C THR A 64 -6.27 -18.40 -3.78
N LEU A 65 -5.18 -18.99 -3.29
CA LEU A 65 -4.12 -19.55 -4.12
C LEU A 65 -4.43 -21.00 -4.44
N LYS A 66 -4.49 -21.35 -5.72
CA LYS A 66 -4.60 -22.74 -6.19
C LYS A 66 -3.24 -23.27 -6.62
N HIS A 67 -2.79 -24.30 -5.94
CA HIS A 67 -1.51 -24.93 -6.16
C HIS A 67 -1.67 -26.46 -6.08
N GLY A 68 -1.41 -27.17 -7.18
CA GLY A 68 -1.37 -28.65 -7.20
C GLY A 68 -2.65 -29.35 -6.72
N GLY A 69 -3.82 -28.70 -6.81
CA GLY A 69 -5.09 -29.22 -6.30
C GLY A 69 -5.42 -28.82 -4.86
N GLU A 70 -4.52 -28.16 -4.17
CA GLU A 70 -4.77 -27.55 -2.85
C GLU A 70 -5.16 -26.07 -3.01
N SER A 71 -6.09 -25.61 -2.17
CA SER A 71 -6.45 -24.20 -2.04
C SER A 71 -5.92 -23.69 -0.72
N GLN A 72 -5.21 -22.54 -0.73
CA GLN A 72 -4.67 -21.92 0.47
C GLN A 72 -5.03 -20.43 0.47
N LEU A 73 -5.37 -19.90 1.65
CA LEU A 73 -5.60 -18.47 1.84
C LEU A 73 -4.25 -17.75 2.02
N VAL A 74 -4.06 -16.70 1.24
CA VAL A 74 -2.83 -15.91 1.23
C VAL A 74 -3.14 -14.43 1.13
N ILE A 75 -2.21 -13.60 1.62
CA ILE A 75 -2.24 -12.15 1.45
C ILE A 75 -0.97 -11.75 0.69
N ALA A 76 -1.11 -10.86 -0.29
CA ALA A 76 0.02 -10.23 -0.92
C ALA A 76 0.64 -9.21 0.04
N LYS A 77 1.91 -9.41 0.40
CA LYS A 77 2.62 -8.56 1.34
C LYS A 77 3.46 -7.50 0.65
N ASP A 78 4.10 -7.87 -0.42
CA ASP A 78 4.92 -6.97 -1.22
C ASP A 78 4.81 -7.32 -2.70
N ILE A 79 4.83 -6.30 -3.56
CA ILE A 79 4.84 -6.46 -5.00
C ILE A 79 5.87 -5.49 -5.56
N GLN A 80 6.93 -6.03 -6.16
CA GLN A 80 7.98 -5.24 -6.77
C GLN A 80 7.69 -5.00 -8.25
N PHE A 81 7.78 -3.74 -8.63
CA PHE A 81 7.55 -3.30 -10.00
C PHE A 81 8.86 -2.91 -10.69
N HIS A 82 8.87 -2.99 -11.99
CA HIS A 82 9.96 -2.48 -12.79
C HIS A 82 9.86 -0.95 -12.88
N PRO A 83 10.94 -0.18 -12.55
CA PRO A 83 10.86 1.28 -12.37
C PRO A 83 10.53 2.08 -13.63
N VAL A 84 10.55 1.46 -14.81
CA VAL A 84 10.29 2.14 -16.10
C VAL A 84 9.06 1.61 -16.80
N SER A 85 8.80 0.29 -16.74
CA SER A 85 7.68 -0.35 -17.46
C SER A 85 6.47 -0.64 -16.56
N ASP A 86 6.59 -0.41 -15.25
CA ASP A 86 5.56 -0.74 -14.22
C ASP A 86 5.06 -2.19 -14.28
N GLU A 87 5.88 -3.07 -14.87
CA GLU A 87 5.57 -4.48 -14.90
C GLU A 87 5.93 -5.15 -13.59
N PRO A 88 5.08 -6.05 -13.06
CA PRO A 88 5.38 -6.78 -11.84
C PRO A 88 6.58 -7.71 -12.06
N MET A 89 7.61 -7.52 -11.23
CA MET A 89 8.87 -8.28 -11.29
C MET A 89 8.95 -9.39 -10.26
N HIS A 90 8.36 -9.18 -9.09
CA HIS A 90 8.34 -10.12 -7.98
C HIS A 90 7.11 -9.90 -7.12
N PHE A 91 6.64 -10.96 -6.49
CA PHE A 91 5.57 -10.85 -5.49
C PHE A 91 5.81 -11.78 -4.32
N ASP A 92 5.43 -11.29 -3.15
CA ASP A 92 5.54 -11.99 -1.89
C ASP A 92 4.16 -12.30 -1.34
N LEU A 93 3.86 -13.61 -1.19
CA LEU A 93 2.60 -14.06 -0.60
C LEU A 93 2.85 -14.66 0.78
N PHE A 94 2.04 -14.22 1.71
CA PHE A 94 2.04 -14.73 3.09
C PHE A 94 0.82 -15.60 3.33
N ARG A 95 1.04 -16.83 3.82
CA ARG A 95 -0.06 -17.73 4.23
C ARG A 95 -0.70 -17.19 5.49
N VAL A 96 -2.00 -17.10 5.50
CA VAL A 96 -2.75 -16.57 6.65
C VAL A 96 -3.89 -17.50 7.02
N ASP A 97 -4.14 -17.55 8.31
CA ASP A 97 -5.39 -18.09 8.86
C ASP A 97 -6.37 -16.92 9.03
N GLU A 98 -7.67 -17.18 8.93
CA GLU A 98 -8.73 -16.16 8.89
C GLU A 98 -8.66 -15.13 10.02
N HIS A 99 -8.26 -15.52 11.22
CA HIS A 99 -8.21 -14.64 12.40
C HIS A 99 -6.79 -14.18 12.79
N GLN A 100 -5.80 -14.44 11.95
CA GLN A 100 -4.42 -14.07 12.24
C GLN A 100 -4.22 -12.56 12.08
N LEU A 101 -3.55 -11.93 13.06
CA LEU A 101 -3.11 -10.54 12.94
C LEU A 101 -1.95 -10.47 11.94
N VAL A 102 -2.13 -9.68 10.91
CA VAL A 102 -1.15 -9.50 9.85
C VAL A 102 -0.72 -8.03 9.80
N ARG A 103 0.58 -7.80 9.62
CA ARG A 103 1.09 -6.46 9.33
C ARG A 103 1.07 -6.25 7.83
N ILE A 104 0.37 -5.20 7.41
CA ILE A 104 0.21 -4.82 6.00
C ILE A 104 0.39 -3.31 5.84
N SER A 105 0.84 -2.88 4.66
CA SER A 105 0.84 -1.48 4.25
C SER A 105 -0.44 -1.18 3.51
N VAL A 106 -1.14 -0.12 3.91
CA VAL A 106 -2.41 0.31 3.30
C VAL A 106 -2.22 1.73 2.77
N PRO A 107 -2.63 1.99 1.51
CA PRO A 107 -2.51 3.31 0.91
C PRO A 107 -3.43 4.33 1.59
N VAL A 108 -2.95 5.58 1.64
CA VAL A 108 -3.69 6.71 2.20
C VAL A 108 -4.22 7.58 1.08
N HIS A 109 -5.53 7.82 1.09
CA HIS A 109 -6.21 8.71 0.16
C HIS A 109 -6.69 9.97 0.85
N PHE A 110 -6.38 11.12 0.27
CA PHE A 110 -6.74 12.43 0.79
C PHE A 110 -8.02 12.92 0.12
N LYS A 111 -9.07 13.20 0.92
CA LYS A 111 -10.34 13.73 0.44
C LYS A 111 -10.53 15.16 0.90
N ASN A 112 -11.43 15.89 0.20
CA ASN A 112 -11.82 17.27 0.53
C ASN A 112 -10.67 18.29 0.50
N GLN A 113 -9.72 18.14 -0.41
CA GLN A 113 -8.62 19.09 -0.59
C GLN A 113 -9.13 20.51 -0.81
N GLU A 114 -10.19 20.66 -1.60
CA GLU A 114 -10.83 21.96 -1.90
C GLU A 114 -11.52 22.60 -0.67
N ALA A 115 -11.85 21.81 0.34
CA ALA A 115 -12.51 22.29 1.56
C ALA A 115 -11.52 22.79 2.64
N SER A 116 -10.22 22.54 2.46
CA SER A 116 -9.16 23.01 3.35
C SER A 116 -8.94 24.51 3.20
N PRO A 117 -9.04 25.33 4.25
CA PRO A 117 -8.72 26.76 4.22
C PRO A 117 -7.23 27.02 3.93
N GLY A 118 -6.34 26.14 4.41
CA GLY A 118 -4.91 26.24 4.17
C GLY A 118 -4.55 26.09 2.69
N LEU A 119 -5.15 25.13 1.98
CA LEU A 119 -4.95 24.95 0.55
C LEU A 119 -5.58 26.08 -0.28
N LYS A 120 -6.76 26.59 0.14
CA LYS A 120 -7.40 27.76 -0.52
C LYS A 120 -6.56 29.02 -0.43
N ARG A 121 -5.82 29.21 0.66
CA ARG A 121 -4.89 30.33 0.83
C ARG A 121 -3.59 30.18 0.05
N GLY A 122 -3.42 29.08 -0.70
CA GLY A 122 -2.22 28.83 -1.50
C GLY A 122 -1.16 27.99 -0.77
N GLY A 123 -1.49 27.34 0.33
CA GLY A 123 -0.64 26.33 0.97
C GLY A 123 -0.41 25.12 0.07
N ALA A 124 0.70 24.43 0.26
CA ALA A 124 1.04 23.21 -0.43
C ALA A 124 0.81 21.99 0.47
N LEU A 125 0.09 20.97 -0.03
CA LEU A 125 -0.05 19.70 0.66
C LEU A 125 1.26 18.91 0.48
N ASN A 126 1.96 18.69 1.58
CA ASN A 126 3.15 17.83 1.63
C ASN A 126 2.76 16.48 2.21
N ILE A 127 2.82 15.43 1.40
CA ILE A 127 2.53 14.06 1.79
C ILE A 127 3.84 13.40 2.21
N ALA A 128 3.98 13.09 3.49
CA ALA A 128 5.15 12.43 4.04
C ALA A 128 5.06 10.90 3.92
N LEU A 129 3.84 10.35 4.09
CA LEU A 129 3.58 8.91 3.97
C LEU A 129 2.43 8.67 2.99
N HIS A 130 2.71 7.91 1.95
CA HIS A 130 1.69 7.44 1.00
C HIS A 130 0.99 6.17 1.48
N GLU A 131 1.65 5.40 2.35
CA GLU A 131 1.17 4.15 2.92
C GLU A 131 1.43 4.15 4.43
N VAL A 132 0.52 3.55 5.19
CA VAL A 132 0.66 3.37 6.64
C VAL A 132 0.61 1.89 6.96
N GLN A 133 1.52 1.44 7.83
CA GLN A 133 1.55 0.06 8.28
C GLN A 133 0.51 -0.17 9.37
N LEU A 134 -0.39 -1.10 9.10
CA LEU A 134 -1.44 -1.52 10.01
C LEU A 134 -1.23 -2.95 10.50
N MET A 135 -1.69 -3.21 11.69
CA MET A 135 -1.92 -4.55 12.22
C MET A 135 -3.42 -4.81 12.19
N ALA A 136 -3.86 -5.67 11.28
CA ALA A 136 -5.26 -5.99 11.10
C ALA A 136 -5.48 -7.50 11.12
N PRO A 137 -6.64 -8.00 11.60
CA PRO A 137 -7.02 -9.37 11.35
C PRO A 137 -7.30 -9.55 9.85
N ALA A 138 -6.93 -10.72 9.31
CA ALA A 138 -7.00 -10.99 7.88
C ALA A 138 -8.40 -10.75 7.27
N ASP A 139 -9.47 -10.91 8.07
CA ASP A 139 -10.86 -10.70 7.64
C ASP A 139 -11.27 -9.25 7.42
N SER A 140 -10.61 -8.29 8.12
CA SER A 140 -11.05 -6.89 8.18
C SER A 140 -9.95 -5.90 7.78
N ILE A 141 -9.26 -6.22 6.70
CA ILE A 141 -8.25 -5.35 6.13
C ILE A 141 -8.94 -4.22 5.36
N PRO A 142 -8.68 -2.94 5.66
CA PRO A 142 -9.21 -1.83 4.86
C PRO A 142 -8.48 -1.72 3.52
N GLU A 143 -9.22 -1.46 2.45
CA GLU A 143 -8.66 -1.25 1.10
C GLU A 143 -7.87 0.06 1.02
N GLU A 144 -8.39 1.10 1.67
CA GLU A 144 -7.81 2.43 1.70
C GLU A 144 -8.02 3.10 3.07
N LEU A 145 -7.12 3.98 3.45
CA LEU A 145 -7.29 4.89 4.57
C LEU A 145 -7.66 6.28 4.04
N VAL A 146 -8.79 6.81 4.48
CA VAL A 146 -9.27 8.11 4.04
C VAL A 146 -8.91 9.16 5.08
N VAL A 147 -8.16 10.17 4.65
CA VAL A 147 -7.83 11.36 5.42
C VAL A 147 -8.69 12.52 4.94
N ASP A 148 -9.44 13.14 5.85
CA ASP A 148 -10.23 14.33 5.56
C ASP A 148 -9.42 15.57 5.88
N LEU A 149 -9.18 16.41 4.86
CA LEU A 149 -8.43 17.66 4.99
C LEU A 149 -9.31 18.88 5.34
N THR A 150 -10.60 18.66 5.59
CA THR A 150 -11.56 19.73 5.89
C THR A 150 -11.14 20.48 7.17
N GLY A 151 -11.01 21.80 7.07
CA GLY A 151 -10.73 22.67 8.22
C GLY A 151 -9.26 22.77 8.62
N LEU A 152 -8.35 22.09 7.93
CA LEU A 152 -6.91 22.20 8.16
C LEU A 152 -6.38 23.50 7.57
N ASP A 153 -5.60 24.25 8.36
CA ASP A 153 -4.94 25.49 7.94
C ASP A 153 -3.44 25.26 7.64
N VAL A 154 -2.80 26.32 7.18
CA VAL A 154 -1.35 26.31 6.91
C VAL A 154 -0.58 26.11 8.21
N GLY A 155 0.33 25.16 8.23
CA GLY A 155 1.09 24.74 9.41
C GLY A 155 0.52 23.52 10.12
N ASP A 156 -0.71 23.12 9.80
CA ASP A 156 -1.30 21.92 10.40
C ASP A 156 -0.69 20.63 9.83
N SER A 157 -0.63 19.61 10.67
CA SER A 157 -0.15 18.28 10.28
C SER A 157 -1.13 17.21 10.75
N VAL A 158 -1.36 16.22 9.92
CA VAL A 158 -2.16 15.02 10.25
C VAL A 158 -1.21 13.88 10.60
N ARG A 159 -1.40 13.29 11.75
CA ARG A 159 -0.62 12.15 12.22
C ARG A 159 -1.39 10.85 11.97
N ALA A 160 -0.65 9.74 11.92
CA ALA A 160 -1.24 8.43 11.71
C ALA A 160 -2.30 8.09 12.78
N GLN A 161 -2.09 8.49 14.05
CA GLN A 161 -3.05 8.26 15.14
C GLN A 161 -4.40 8.98 14.96
N ASP A 162 -4.47 10.03 14.14
CA ASP A 162 -5.69 10.79 13.87
C ASP A 162 -6.56 10.16 12.77
N LEU A 163 -6.07 9.06 12.16
CA LEU A 163 -6.77 8.35 11.10
C LEU A 163 -7.98 7.61 11.64
N LYS A 164 -9.07 7.63 10.88
CA LYS A 164 -10.27 6.85 11.18
C LYS A 164 -10.04 5.39 10.79
N LEU A 165 -9.81 4.54 11.77
CA LEU A 165 -9.58 3.13 11.59
C LEU A 165 -10.87 2.32 11.78
N PRO A 166 -11.09 1.24 11.02
CA PRO A 166 -12.17 0.29 11.28
C PRO A 166 -11.91 -0.48 12.59
N ALA A 167 -12.96 -1.13 13.11
CA ALA A 167 -12.88 -1.87 14.36
C ALA A 167 -11.89 -3.05 14.24
N GLY A 168 -11.01 -3.19 15.22
CA GLY A 168 -10.03 -4.27 15.29
C GLY A 168 -8.70 -3.99 14.59
N VAL A 169 -8.58 -2.88 13.84
CA VAL A 169 -7.33 -2.48 13.17
C VAL A 169 -6.53 -1.55 14.07
N GLN A 170 -5.25 -1.77 14.17
CA GLN A 170 -4.30 -0.95 14.93
C GLN A 170 -3.17 -0.46 14.04
N ILE A 171 -2.67 0.74 14.29
CA ILE A 171 -1.46 1.23 13.61
C ILE A 171 -0.25 0.50 14.18
N ALA A 172 0.68 0.13 13.30
CA ALA A 172 1.93 -0.46 13.74
C ALA A 172 2.66 0.51 14.70
N PRO A 173 3.29 0.01 15.78
CA PRO A 173 3.94 0.88 16.78
C PRO A 173 4.98 1.85 16.19
N HIS A 174 5.59 1.47 15.06
CA HIS A 174 6.60 2.28 14.37
C HIS A 174 6.00 3.52 13.70
N ASP A 175 4.79 3.42 13.15
CA ASP A 175 4.15 4.50 12.38
C ASP A 175 3.14 5.31 13.21
N ARG A 176 2.96 4.96 14.49
CA ARG A 176 1.93 5.56 15.33
C ARG A 176 2.03 7.08 15.44
N ASP A 177 3.23 7.59 15.62
CA ASP A 177 3.50 9.02 15.79
C ASP A 177 3.98 9.69 14.49
N ALA A 178 3.99 8.95 13.37
CA ALA A 178 4.46 9.46 12.10
C ALA A 178 3.47 10.49 11.53
N THR A 179 4.00 11.57 10.98
CA THR A 179 3.21 12.54 10.23
C THR A 179 2.88 11.95 8.85
N VAL A 180 1.60 11.89 8.53
CA VAL A 180 1.10 11.39 7.24
C VAL A 180 1.11 12.49 6.19
N ALA A 181 0.60 13.66 6.55
CA ALA A 181 0.60 14.84 5.68
C ALA A 181 0.70 16.12 6.50
N SER A 182 1.19 17.18 5.88
CA SER A 182 1.23 18.53 6.44
C SER A 182 0.91 19.56 5.37
N ILE A 183 0.31 20.67 5.77
CA ILE A 183 0.07 21.82 4.89
C ILE A 183 1.16 22.84 5.15
N ALA A 184 2.09 22.97 4.19
CA ALA A 184 3.19 23.92 4.27
C ALA A 184 2.86 25.23 3.55
N THR A 185 3.50 26.34 3.98
CA THR A 185 3.49 27.59 3.23
C THR A 185 4.14 27.38 1.87
N SER A 186 3.49 27.85 0.80
CA SER A 186 4.14 27.87 -0.52
C SER A 186 5.09 29.08 -0.62
N SER A 187 6.08 28.96 -1.50
CA SER A 187 7.01 30.08 -1.77
C SER A 187 6.28 31.35 -2.23
N ALA A 188 5.11 31.23 -2.85
CA ALA A 188 4.26 32.33 -3.25
C ALA A 188 3.67 33.09 -2.05
N MET A 189 3.26 32.38 -1.00
CA MET A 189 2.78 33.01 0.25
C MET A 189 3.90 33.70 1.00
N THR A 190 5.06 33.08 1.10
CA THR A 190 6.24 33.69 1.77
C THR A 190 6.69 34.98 1.05
N SER A 191 6.55 35.03 -0.26
CA SER A 191 6.86 36.23 -1.04
C SER A 191 5.82 37.35 -0.86
N ALA A 192 4.54 36.99 -0.69
CA ALA A 192 3.47 37.96 -0.45
C ALA A 192 3.56 38.59 0.95
N GLU A 193 3.82 37.80 2.00
CA GLU A 193 4.03 38.28 3.36
C GLU A 193 5.28 39.15 3.49
N ALA A 194 6.38 38.79 2.79
CA ALA A 194 7.58 39.59 2.75
C ALA A 194 7.36 40.93 2.00
N GLY A 195 6.43 40.99 1.05
CA GLY A 195 6.04 42.21 0.31
C GLY A 195 5.20 43.16 1.13
N GLU A 196 4.28 42.64 1.98
CA GLU A 196 3.47 43.48 2.88
C GLU A 196 4.30 44.07 4.04
N ALA A 197 5.20 43.28 4.62
CA ALA A 197 6.09 43.77 5.69
C ALA A 197 7.03 44.89 5.27
N THR A 198 7.33 45.01 3.97
CA THR A 198 8.15 46.10 3.41
C THR A 198 7.36 47.34 2.99
N ALA A 199 6.02 47.26 2.94
CA ALA A 199 5.13 48.35 2.59
C ALA A 199 4.64 49.18 3.81
N GLU A 200 4.79 48.64 5.04
CA GLU A 200 4.40 49.30 6.30
C GLU A 200 5.57 49.88 7.10
N ALA A 201 6.81 49.86 6.56
CA ALA A 201 7.98 50.46 7.15
C ALA A 201 8.43 51.66 6.29
#